data_e0503b1b7c5d94ae62e4c8915aeea7bc
#
_entry.id   e0503b1b7c5d94ae62e4c8915aeea7bc
#
_cell.length_a   1.000
_cell.length_b   1.000
_cell.length_c   1.000
_cell.angle_alpha   90.00
_cell.angle_beta   90.00
_cell.angle_gamma   90.00
#
_symmetry.space_group_name_H-M   'P 1'
#
loop_
_entity.id
_entity.type
_entity.pdbx_description
1 polymer ?
#
loop_
_entity_poly.entity_id
_entity_poly.type
_entity_poly.pdbx_seq_one_letter_code
_entity_poly.pdbx_strand_id
1 'polypeptide(L)'
;MKDPKRIVQQGYDRLGHRYRTHYEQENPHRYEDLLRTFIQVLSPNADVLELGCADGIPTAQYLSQYVNYQGVDISPIQINLARRNAPSAHFEVADMAALVFPDRSFDGIIALYSIIHLPLAEQPALFKSAYQWLRPNGYLLCIVGAGEWTGTDSNWIEPGTGMYWSHTDADTYQTWFTHIGFAILDRYFVPEGDGGHTYFLLNK
;
A
#
# COMPACT_ATOMS: atom_id res chain seq x y z
N MET A 1 18.35 16.40 -8.95
CA MET A 1 17.20 16.20 -8.03
C MET A 1 17.48 14.97 -7.17
N LYS A 2 17.08 14.94 -5.90
CA LYS A 2 17.16 13.72 -5.10
C LYS A 2 16.16 12.70 -5.67
N ASP A 3 16.50 11.43 -5.65
CA ASP A 3 15.62 10.34 -6.03
C ASP A 3 14.37 10.34 -5.11
N PRO A 4 13.15 10.42 -5.64
CA PRO A 4 11.91 10.43 -4.85
C PRO A 4 11.79 9.23 -3.90
N LYS A 5 12.13 8.03 -4.35
CA LYS A 5 12.06 6.81 -3.54
C LYS A 5 13.04 6.87 -2.36
N ARG A 6 14.21 7.47 -2.56
CA ARG A 6 15.18 7.68 -1.47
C ARG A 6 14.67 8.69 -0.45
N ILE A 7 13.92 9.72 -0.88
CA ILE A 7 13.28 10.66 0.06
C ILE A 7 12.28 9.90 0.93
N VAL A 8 11.42 9.06 0.34
CA VAL A 8 10.44 8.22 1.03
C VAL A 8 11.12 7.29 2.03
N GLN A 9 12.09 6.50 1.58
CA GLN A 9 12.86 5.61 2.45
C GLN A 9 13.44 6.34 3.66
N GLN A 10 14.15 7.45 3.42
CA GLN A 10 14.78 8.23 4.49
C GLN A 10 13.75 8.84 5.45
N GLY A 11 12.58 9.24 4.96
CA GLY A 11 11.49 9.75 5.77
C GLY A 11 10.96 8.70 6.74
N TYR A 12 10.62 7.52 6.25
CA TYR A 12 10.17 6.41 7.09
C TYR A 12 11.25 5.88 8.03
N ASP A 13 12.51 5.77 7.56
CA ASP A 13 13.64 5.39 8.41
C ASP A 13 13.83 6.36 9.58
N ARG A 14 13.71 7.67 9.33
CA ARG A 14 13.83 8.70 10.35
C ARG A 14 12.72 8.65 11.39
N LEU A 15 11.49 8.45 10.96
CA LEU A 15 10.34 8.38 11.88
C LEU A 15 10.35 7.10 12.72
N GLY A 16 10.72 5.96 12.13
CA GLY A 16 10.67 4.68 12.81
C GLY A 16 9.29 4.43 13.43
N HIS A 17 9.23 4.09 14.73
CA HIS A 17 7.98 3.83 15.45
C HIS A 17 7.07 5.07 15.61
N ARG A 18 7.62 6.30 15.53
CA ARG A 18 6.83 7.53 15.65
C ARG A 18 5.82 7.72 14.53
N TYR A 19 6.06 7.12 13.35
CA TYR A 19 5.10 7.08 12.27
C TYR A 19 3.75 6.50 12.74
N ARG A 20 3.76 5.36 13.41
CA ARG A 20 2.54 4.71 13.92
C ARG A 20 1.85 5.54 14.99
N THR A 21 2.60 6.04 15.97
CA THR A 21 2.07 6.86 17.05
C THR A 21 1.31 8.09 16.55
N HIS A 22 1.80 8.72 15.48
CA HIS A 22 1.11 9.85 14.86
C HIS A 22 -0.27 9.45 14.30
N TYR A 23 -0.33 8.36 13.52
CA TYR A 23 -1.58 7.93 12.88
C TYR A 23 -2.61 7.31 13.84
N GLU A 24 -2.20 6.62 14.89
CA GLU A 24 -3.11 6.07 15.90
C GLU A 24 -3.84 7.18 16.68
N GLN A 25 -3.20 8.32 16.88
CA GLN A 25 -3.84 9.48 17.51
C GLN A 25 -4.92 10.10 16.63
N GLU A 26 -4.75 10.06 15.31
CA GLU A 26 -5.66 10.70 14.36
C GLU A 26 -6.85 9.79 14.01
N ASN A 27 -6.66 8.48 13.88
CA ASN A 27 -7.74 7.58 13.44
C ASN A 27 -7.49 6.09 13.79
N PRO A 28 -7.75 5.65 15.01
CA PRO A 28 -7.39 4.31 15.50
C PRO A 28 -8.12 3.14 14.80
N HIS A 29 -9.29 3.38 14.17
CA HIS A 29 -10.11 2.33 13.54
C HIS A 29 -10.12 2.36 12.01
N ARG A 30 -9.29 3.21 11.40
CA ARG A 30 -9.31 3.51 9.96
C ARG A 30 -9.23 2.27 9.06
N TYR A 31 -8.52 1.24 9.49
CA TYR A 31 -8.23 0.08 8.65
C TYR A 31 -9.12 -1.14 8.92
N GLU A 32 -9.81 -1.20 10.06
CA GLU A 32 -10.51 -2.42 10.49
C GLU A 32 -11.56 -2.89 9.48
N ASP A 33 -12.41 -2.00 9.00
CA ASP A 33 -13.47 -2.35 8.05
C ASP A 33 -12.89 -2.73 6.68
N LEU A 34 -11.82 -2.05 6.24
CA LEU A 34 -11.13 -2.37 4.99
C LEU A 34 -10.52 -3.76 5.03
N LEU A 35 -9.81 -4.10 6.11
CA LEU A 35 -9.18 -5.40 6.28
C LEU A 35 -10.22 -6.52 6.41
N ARG A 36 -11.32 -6.26 7.12
CA ARG A 36 -12.46 -7.18 7.24
C ARG A 36 -13.10 -7.45 5.87
N THR A 37 -13.34 -6.40 5.08
CA THR A 37 -13.89 -6.53 3.73
C THR A 37 -12.95 -7.35 2.84
N PHE A 38 -11.65 -7.10 2.93
CA PHE A 38 -10.66 -7.82 2.14
C PHE A 38 -10.59 -9.30 2.49
N ILE A 39 -10.63 -9.66 3.77
CA ILE A 39 -10.65 -11.06 4.22
C ILE A 39 -11.91 -11.80 3.73
N GLN A 40 -13.06 -11.13 3.67
CA GLN A 40 -14.33 -11.77 3.26
C GLN A 40 -14.33 -12.21 1.79
N VAL A 41 -13.52 -11.60 0.93
CA VAL A 41 -13.42 -11.98 -0.49
C VAL A 41 -12.33 -13.03 -0.74
N LEU A 42 -11.48 -13.31 0.22
CA LEU A 42 -10.37 -14.27 0.11
C LEU A 42 -10.77 -15.66 0.64
N SER A 43 -10.17 -16.70 0.05
CA SER A 43 -10.25 -18.06 0.59
C SER A 43 -9.39 -18.20 1.87
N PRO A 44 -9.73 -19.12 2.77
CA PRO A 44 -8.85 -19.44 3.91
C PRO A 44 -7.43 -19.81 3.44
N ASN A 45 -6.41 -19.32 4.15
CA ASN A 45 -4.99 -19.50 3.83
C ASN A 45 -4.58 -18.96 2.45
N ALA A 46 -5.29 -17.97 1.92
CA ALA A 46 -4.90 -17.27 0.70
C ALA A 46 -3.48 -16.70 0.79
N ASP A 47 -2.74 -16.67 -0.32
CA ASP A 47 -1.45 -16.00 -0.40
C ASP A 47 -1.66 -14.52 -0.67
N VAL A 48 -1.26 -13.66 0.27
CA VAL A 48 -1.49 -12.21 0.22
C VAL A 48 -0.18 -11.43 0.27
N LEU A 49 0.00 -10.50 -0.66
CA LEU A 49 1.10 -9.55 -0.72
C LEU A 49 0.63 -8.16 -0.31
N GLU A 50 1.32 -7.52 0.63
CA GLU A 50 1.16 -6.09 0.90
C GLU A 50 2.32 -5.28 0.33
N LEU A 51 1.98 -4.26 -0.47
CA LEU A 51 2.92 -3.31 -1.07
C LEU A 51 2.99 -2.05 -0.19
N GLY A 52 4.11 -1.84 0.52
CA GLY A 52 4.29 -0.76 1.48
C GLY A 52 3.67 -1.08 2.84
N CYS A 53 4.15 -2.14 3.49
CA CYS A 53 3.57 -2.66 4.73
C CYS A 53 3.97 -1.86 6.00
N ALA A 54 4.85 -0.88 5.89
CA ALA A 54 5.38 -0.12 7.01
C ALA A 54 5.80 -1.04 8.19
N ASP A 55 5.40 -0.71 9.42
CA ASP A 55 5.70 -1.47 10.63
C ASP A 55 4.79 -2.69 10.87
N GLY A 56 3.93 -3.03 9.89
CA GLY A 56 3.03 -4.17 9.94
C GLY A 56 1.76 -3.98 10.77
N ILE A 57 1.55 -2.79 11.35
CA ILE A 57 0.35 -2.48 12.15
C ILE A 57 -0.58 -1.56 11.36
N PRO A 58 -1.90 -1.83 11.32
CA PRO A 58 -2.58 -3.03 11.84
C PRO A 58 -2.61 -4.18 10.82
N THR A 59 -2.22 -3.94 9.56
CA THR A 59 -2.50 -4.81 8.42
C THR A 59 -1.91 -6.21 8.61
N ALA A 60 -0.59 -6.31 8.77
CA ALA A 60 0.08 -7.61 8.93
C ALA A 60 -0.38 -8.33 10.21
N GLN A 61 -0.53 -7.60 11.34
CA GLN A 61 -1.04 -8.18 12.60
C GLN A 61 -2.41 -8.82 12.46
N TYR A 62 -3.30 -8.19 11.68
CA TYR A 62 -4.65 -8.70 11.46
C TYR A 62 -4.66 -9.80 10.41
N LEU A 63 -4.12 -9.53 9.21
CA LEU A 63 -4.23 -10.45 8.07
C LEU A 63 -3.47 -11.77 8.28
N SER A 64 -2.30 -11.75 8.92
CA SER A 64 -1.49 -12.97 9.15
C SER A 64 -2.15 -14.02 10.06
N GLN A 65 -3.28 -13.68 10.70
CA GLN A 65 -4.09 -14.63 11.45
C GLN A 65 -4.99 -15.50 10.54
N TYR A 66 -5.22 -15.09 9.29
CA TYR A 66 -6.18 -15.70 8.38
C TYR A 66 -5.57 -16.15 7.05
N VAL A 67 -4.44 -15.56 6.64
CA VAL A 67 -3.82 -15.76 5.33
C VAL A 67 -2.31 -15.95 5.42
N ASN A 68 -1.69 -16.50 4.38
CA ASN A 68 -0.24 -16.52 4.21
C ASN A 68 0.20 -15.12 3.78
N TYR A 69 0.61 -14.31 4.74
CA TYR A 69 0.92 -12.91 4.50
C TYR A 69 2.40 -12.67 4.21
N GLN A 70 2.65 -11.90 3.14
CA GLN A 70 3.97 -11.34 2.81
C GLN A 70 3.86 -9.82 2.67
N GLY A 71 4.69 -9.08 3.41
CA GLY A 71 4.79 -7.60 3.32
C GLY A 71 6.12 -7.15 2.75
N VAL A 72 6.09 -6.13 1.89
CA VAL A 72 7.29 -5.46 1.40
C VAL A 72 7.25 -3.98 1.74
N ASP A 73 8.41 -3.40 2.08
CA ASP A 73 8.56 -1.96 2.29
C ASP A 73 9.97 -1.53 1.91
N ILE A 74 10.11 -0.28 1.48
CA ILE A 74 11.40 0.28 1.08
C ILE A 74 12.28 0.61 2.29
N SER A 75 11.68 0.80 3.47
CA SER A 75 12.37 1.17 4.71
C SER A 75 12.84 -0.07 5.49
N PRO A 76 14.14 -0.31 5.65
CA PRO A 76 14.64 -1.38 6.50
C PRO A 76 14.26 -1.19 7.98
N ILE A 77 14.06 0.05 8.45
CA ILE A 77 13.63 0.33 9.82
C ILE A 77 12.19 -0.15 10.01
N GLN A 78 11.28 0.18 9.07
CA GLN A 78 9.89 -0.28 9.12
C GLN A 78 9.80 -1.81 9.07
N ILE A 79 10.54 -2.47 8.19
CA ILE A 79 10.57 -3.93 8.11
C ILE A 79 11.09 -4.57 9.42
N ASN A 80 12.08 -3.98 10.07
CA ASN A 80 12.55 -4.48 11.36
C ASN A 80 11.48 -4.34 12.47
N LEU A 81 10.67 -3.30 12.42
CA LEU A 81 9.51 -3.14 13.30
C LEU A 81 8.42 -4.16 12.96
N ALA A 82 8.07 -4.31 11.68
CA ALA A 82 7.05 -5.25 11.21
C ALA A 82 7.33 -6.69 11.66
N ARG A 83 8.58 -7.15 11.55
CA ARG A 83 9.00 -8.48 12.03
C ARG A 83 8.79 -8.70 13.54
N ARG A 84 8.84 -7.64 14.33
CA ARG A 84 8.56 -7.70 15.77
C ARG A 84 7.06 -7.67 16.06
N ASN A 85 6.32 -6.87 15.28
CA ASN A 85 4.90 -6.63 15.49
C ASN A 85 4.02 -7.78 14.98
N ALA A 86 4.46 -8.48 13.91
CA ALA A 86 3.74 -9.61 13.32
C ALA A 86 4.73 -10.77 13.00
N PRO A 87 5.25 -11.49 14.00
CA PRO A 87 6.34 -12.47 13.82
C PRO A 87 5.94 -13.72 13.01
N SER A 88 4.65 -13.96 12.80
CA SER A 88 4.13 -15.04 11.95
C SER A 88 4.13 -14.70 10.46
N ALA A 89 4.31 -13.43 10.11
CA ALA A 89 4.28 -12.94 8.73
C ALA A 89 5.68 -12.92 8.10
N HIS A 90 5.73 -12.93 6.77
CA HIS A 90 6.99 -12.76 6.03
C HIS A 90 7.18 -11.30 5.62
N PHE A 91 8.43 -10.78 5.76
CA PHE A 91 8.74 -9.38 5.43
C PHE A 91 10.05 -9.24 4.68
N GLU A 92 10.05 -8.40 3.63
CA GLU A 92 11.21 -8.12 2.79
C GLU A 92 11.41 -6.61 2.60
N VAL A 93 12.67 -6.16 2.65
CA VAL A 93 13.03 -4.79 2.27
C VAL A 93 13.16 -4.75 0.75
N ALA A 94 12.25 -4.04 0.08
CA ALA A 94 12.24 -3.95 -1.38
C ALA A 94 11.59 -2.66 -1.89
N ASP A 95 12.01 -2.20 -3.06
CA ASP A 95 11.27 -1.22 -3.87
C ASP A 95 10.13 -1.96 -4.58
N MET A 96 8.87 -1.61 -4.28
CA MET A 96 7.70 -2.26 -4.86
C MET A 96 7.66 -2.19 -6.40
N ALA A 97 8.25 -1.15 -7.00
CA ALA A 97 8.31 -1.01 -8.46
C ALA A 97 9.40 -1.88 -9.12
N ALA A 98 10.31 -2.45 -8.32
CA ALA A 98 11.37 -3.34 -8.81
C ALA A 98 11.12 -4.82 -8.50
N LEU A 99 9.99 -5.15 -7.88
CA LEU A 99 9.62 -6.52 -7.55
C LEU A 99 9.37 -7.37 -8.80
N VAL A 100 9.77 -8.63 -8.70
CA VAL A 100 9.50 -9.63 -9.72
C VAL A 100 9.00 -10.90 -9.03
N PHE A 101 7.74 -11.24 -9.26
CA PHE A 101 7.14 -12.50 -8.83
C PHE A 101 6.70 -13.31 -10.05
N PRO A 102 6.63 -14.63 -9.95
CA PRO A 102 5.99 -15.45 -10.99
C PRO A 102 4.52 -15.03 -11.18
N ASP A 103 4.01 -15.20 -12.38
CA ASP A 103 2.59 -14.99 -12.64
C ASP A 103 1.73 -15.87 -11.72
N ARG A 104 0.58 -15.34 -11.29
CA ARG A 104 -0.40 -16.08 -10.49
C ARG A 104 0.16 -16.60 -9.15
N SER A 105 0.97 -15.80 -8.46
CA SER A 105 1.55 -16.13 -7.15
C SER A 105 0.61 -15.85 -5.99
N PHE A 106 -0.28 -14.86 -6.13
CA PHE A 106 -1.09 -14.35 -5.01
C PHE A 106 -2.59 -14.43 -5.29
N ASP A 107 -3.37 -14.67 -4.24
CA ASP A 107 -4.84 -14.59 -4.25
C ASP A 107 -5.30 -13.18 -3.95
N GLY A 108 -4.51 -12.42 -3.21
CA GLY A 108 -4.78 -11.03 -2.87
C GLY A 108 -3.54 -10.16 -2.85
N ILE A 109 -3.70 -8.91 -3.27
CA ILE A 109 -2.68 -7.86 -3.12
C ILE A 109 -3.35 -6.69 -2.41
N ILE A 110 -2.66 -6.07 -1.45
CA ILE A 110 -3.14 -4.90 -0.73
C ILE A 110 -2.09 -3.79 -0.75
N ALA A 111 -2.52 -2.53 -0.92
CA ALA A 111 -1.65 -1.37 -0.94
C ALA A 111 -2.37 -0.16 -0.33
N LEU A 112 -2.16 0.09 0.95
CA LEU A 112 -2.83 1.16 1.69
C LEU A 112 -1.93 2.39 1.79
N TYR A 113 -2.28 3.46 1.05
CA TYR A 113 -1.56 4.74 1.06
C TYR A 113 -0.07 4.67 0.68
N SER A 114 0.36 3.59 0.01
CA SER A 114 1.77 3.35 -0.30
C SER A 114 2.13 3.70 -1.75
N ILE A 115 1.25 3.40 -2.71
CA ILE A 115 1.49 3.63 -4.14
C ILE A 115 1.64 5.13 -4.45
N ILE A 116 1.00 6.00 -3.70
CA ILE A 116 1.12 7.45 -3.81
C ILE A 116 2.54 7.98 -3.53
N HIS A 117 3.44 7.17 -3.00
CA HIS A 117 4.84 7.49 -2.79
C HIS A 117 5.76 7.08 -3.96
N LEU A 118 5.21 6.39 -4.97
CA LEU A 118 5.93 6.14 -6.23
C LEU A 118 5.77 7.31 -7.20
N PRO A 119 6.80 7.61 -8.03
CA PRO A 119 6.62 8.50 -9.17
C PRO A 119 5.43 8.05 -10.03
N LEU A 120 4.58 8.99 -10.42
CA LEU A 120 3.35 8.71 -11.17
C LEU A 120 3.60 7.87 -12.43
N ALA A 121 4.73 8.12 -13.11
CA ALA A 121 5.10 7.38 -14.32
C ALA A 121 5.38 5.88 -14.08
N GLU A 122 5.67 5.46 -12.85
CA GLU A 122 5.95 4.05 -12.50
C GLU A 122 4.68 3.29 -12.07
N GLN A 123 3.63 3.99 -11.65
CA GLN A 123 2.43 3.38 -11.08
C GLN A 123 1.67 2.47 -12.07
N PRO A 124 1.46 2.84 -13.37
CA PRO A 124 0.77 1.96 -14.32
C PRO A 124 1.51 0.63 -14.53
N ALA A 125 2.85 0.63 -14.54
CA ALA A 125 3.65 -0.58 -14.67
C ALA A 125 3.51 -1.48 -13.43
N LEU A 126 3.50 -0.91 -12.22
CA LEU A 126 3.25 -1.64 -10.98
C LEU A 126 1.87 -2.30 -10.98
N PHE A 127 0.80 -1.58 -11.37
CA PHE A 127 -0.55 -2.16 -11.45
C PHE A 127 -0.64 -3.29 -12.47
N LYS A 128 0.06 -3.17 -13.60
CA LYS A 128 0.15 -4.25 -14.59
C LYS A 128 0.86 -5.48 -14.01
N SER A 129 1.96 -5.28 -13.28
CA SER A 129 2.66 -6.36 -12.59
C SER A 129 1.78 -7.01 -11.52
N ALA A 130 1.08 -6.22 -10.70
CA ALA A 130 0.13 -6.72 -9.70
C ALA A 130 -0.97 -7.58 -10.35
N TYR A 131 -1.51 -7.15 -11.50
CA TYR A 131 -2.46 -7.96 -12.26
C TYR A 131 -1.85 -9.30 -12.69
N GLN A 132 -0.62 -9.32 -13.17
CA GLN A 132 0.06 -10.55 -13.57
C GLN A 132 0.29 -11.50 -12.39
N TRP A 133 0.73 -10.97 -11.25
CA TRP A 133 0.99 -11.72 -10.02
C TRP A 133 -0.27 -12.31 -9.39
N LEU A 134 -1.43 -11.69 -9.59
CA LEU A 134 -2.70 -12.22 -9.11
C LEU A 134 -3.10 -13.50 -9.86
N ARG A 135 -3.62 -14.49 -9.14
CA ARG A 135 -4.34 -15.64 -9.67
C ARG A 135 -5.64 -15.20 -10.37
N PRO A 136 -6.21 -16.00 -11.28
CA PRO A 136 -7.58 -15.77 -11.77
C PRO A 136 -8.55 -15.65 -10.59
N ASN A 137 -9.44 -14.68 -10.61
CA ASN A 137 -10.35 -14.29 -9.53
C ASN A 137 -9.65 -13.76 -8.26
N GLY A 138 -8.37 -13.39 -8.35
CA GLY A 138 -7.67 -12.73 -7.27
C GLY A 138 -8.06 -11.24 -7.14
N TYR A 139 -7.75 -10.64 -5.99
CA TYR A 139 -8.21 -9.29 -5.63
C TYR A 139 -7.06 -8.34 -5.39
N LEU A 140 -7.22 -7.10 -5.85
CA LEU A 140 -6.38 -5.96 -5.43
C LEU A 140 -7.22 -4.97 -4.65
N LEU A 141 -6.84 -4.71 -3.40
CA LEU A 141 -7.36 -3.59 -2.62
C LEU A 141 -6.29 -2.51 -2.56
N CYS A 142 -6.63 -1.29 -2.98
CA CYS A 142 -5.69 -0.18 -2.85
C CYS A 142 -6.37 1.13 -2.47
N ILE A 143 -5.61 1.98 -1.77
CA ILE A 143 -5.94 3.38 -1.52
C ILE A 143 -4.91 4.23 -2.24
N VAL A 144 -5.40 5.05 -3.17
CA VAL A 144 -4.61 5.90 -4.06
C VAL A 144 -5.10 7.36 -4.00
N GLY A 145 -4.49 8.27 -4.74
CA GLY A 145 -4.92 9.67 -4.76
C GLY A 145 -6.35 9.87 -5.25
N ALA A 146 -6.95 10.98 -4.84
CA ALA A 146 -8.27 11.41 -5.30
C ALA A 146 -8.22 12.63 -6.25
N GLY A 147 -7.06 13.27 -6.37
CA GLY A 147 -6.79 14.41 -7.25
C GLY A 147 -5.35 14.37 -7.75
N GLU A 148 -5.01 15.25 -8.67
CA GLU A 148 -3.66 15.37 -9.19
C GLU A 148 -2.75 16.13 -8.22
N TRP A 149 -1.68 15.52 -7.78
CA TRP A 149 -0.63 16.20 -7.04
C TRP A 149 0.72 15.48 -7.15
N THR A 150 1.79 16.23 -7.23
CA THR A 150 3.17 15.73 -7.16
C THR A 150 4.03 16.75 -6.43
N GLY A 151 4.70 16.33 -5.37
CA GLY A 151 5.53 17.22 -4.58
C GLY A 151 6.30 16.53 -3.46
N THR A 152 7.06 17.35 -2.74
CA THR A 152 7.84 16.94 -1.59
C THR A 152 7.60 17.92 -0.45
N ASP A 153 7.28 17.39 0.74
CA ASP A 153 7.33 18.13 1.99
C ASP A 153 8.64 17.81 2.71
N SER A 154 9.33 18.80 3.22
CA SER A 154 10.57 18.65 3.98
C SER A 154 10.36 18.50 5.49
N ASN A 155 9.12 18.65 5.97
CA ASN A 155 8.75 18.65 7.38
C ASN A 155 7.53 17.76 7.68
N TRP A 156 7.34 16.69 6.89
CA TRP A 156 6.25 15.76 7.08
C TRP A 156 6.30 15.12 8.48
N ILE A 157 5.20 15.23 9.23
CA ILE A 157 5.04 14.76 10.62
C ILE A 157 5.97 15.48 11.60
N GLU A 158 7.26 15.61 11.31
CA GLU A 158 8.22 16.32 12.16
C GLU A 158 9.25 17.11 11.34
N PRO A 159 9.84 18.17 11.90
CA PRO A 159 10.83 18.99 11.20
C PRO A 159 12.01 18.19 10.65
N GLY A 160 12.33 18.42 9.38
CA GLY A 160 13.45 17.78 8.69
C GLY A 160 13.17 16.35 8.21
N THR A 161 11.93 15.87 8.31
CA THR A 161 11.51 14.59 7.73
C THR A 161 10.91 14.86 6.36
N GLY A 162 11.66 14.52 5.31
CA GLY A 162 11.20 14.64 3.94
C GLY A 162 10.23 13.52 3.57
N MET A 163 9.18 13.87 2.80
CA MET A 163 8.32 12.89 2.17
C MET A 163 7.95 13.34 0.75
N TYR A 164 7.84 12.37 -0.15
CA TYR A 164 7.43 12.59 -1.54
C TYR A 164 6.10 11.90 -1.80
N TRP A 165 5.25 12.56 -2.55
CA TRP A 165 4.01 12.01 -3.08
C TRP A 165 3.86 12.33 -4.55
N SER A 166 3.20 11.43 -5.28
CA SER A 166 2.81 11.65 -6.67
C SER A 166 1.58 10.82 -6.96
N HIS A 167 0.50 11.47 -7.32
CA HIS A 167 -0.76 10.80 -7.62
C HIS A 167 -1.61 11.60 -8.60
N THR A 168 -2.58 10.94 -9.19
CA THR A 168 -3.57 11.50 -10.10
C THR A 168 -4.97 11.38 -9.51
N ASP A 169 -5.98 11.77 -10.27
CA ASP A 169 -7.38 11.66 -9.90
C ASP A 169 -7.91 10.23 -10.00
N ALA A 170 -9.05 10.01 -9.36
CA ALA A 170 -9.69 8.71 -9.28
C ALA A 170 -10.16 8.15 -10.63
N ASP A 171 -10.55 9.00 -11.59
CA ASP A 171 -11.03 8.57 -12.90
C ASP A 171 -9.87 8.10 -13.79
N THR A 172 -8.72 8.72 -13.65
CA THR A 172 -7.47 8.27 -14.30
C THR A 172 -7.05 6.91 -13.76
N TYR A 173 -7.06 6.68 -12.44
CA TYR A 173 -6.81 5.36 -11.86
C TYR A 173 -7.81 4.31 -12.35
N GLN A 174 -9.10 4.63 -12.36
CA GLN A 174 -10.14 3.74 -12.89
C GLN A 174 -9.87 3.36 -14.36
N THR A 175 -9.47 4.33 -15.17
CA THR A 175 -9.11 4.10 -16.58
C THR A 175 -7.94 3.14 -16.70
N TRP A 176 -6.88 3.30 -15.89
CA TRP A 176 -5.73 2.38 -15.88
C TRP A 176 -6.16 0.97 -15.49
N PHE A 177 -6.93 0.81 -14.41
CA PHE A 177 -7.40 -0.50 -13.95
C PHE A 177 -8.22 -1.22 -15.01
N THR A 178 -9.15 -0.53 -15.64
CA THR A 178 -10.00 -1.08 -16.70
C THR A 178 -9.17 -1.49 -17.92
N HIS A 179 -8.21 -0.67 -18.37
CA HIS A 179 -7.33 -1.00 -19.49
C HIS A 179 -6.38 -2.18 -19.19
N ILE A 180 -5.98 -2.37 -17.95
CA ILE A 180 -5.16 -3.51 -17.50
C ILE A 180 -6.00 -4.80 -17.52
N GLY A 181 -7.32 -4.72 -17.30
CA GLY A 181 -8.24 -5.84 -17.30
C GLY A 181 -8.91 -6.12 -15.95
N PHE A 182 -8.73 -5.26 -14.94
CA PHE A 182 -9.44 -5.38 -13.67
C PHE A 182 -10.94 -5.06 -13.82
N ALA A 183 -11.78 -5.86 -13.16
CA ALA A 183 -13.15 -5.48 -12.82
C ALA A 183 -13.13 -4.66 -11.52
N ILE A 184 -13.81 -3.50 -11.54
CA ILE A 184 -13.94 -2.64 -10.34
C ILE A 184 -15.17 -3.12 -9.59
N LEU A 185 -14.96 -3.67 -8.39
CA LEU A 185 -16.04 -4.15 -7.53
C LEU A 185 -16.58 -3.05 -6.62
N ASP A 186 -15.68 -2.19 -6.12
CA ASP A 186 -16.06 -1.08 -5.27
C ASP A 186 -15.08 0.08 -5.43
N ARG A 187 -15.61 1.31 -5.31
CA ARG A 187 -14.86 2.57 -5.37
C ARG A 187 -15.55 3.63 -4.55
N TYR A 188 -14.85 4.26 -3.62
CA TYR A 188 -15.37 5.41 -2.88
C TYR A 188 -14.27 6.38 -2.42
N PHE A 189 -14.67 7.58 -2.09
CA PHE A 189 -13.78 8.60 -1.55
C PHE A 189 -13.57 8.38 -0.05
N VAL A 190 -12.33 8.40 0.39
CA VAL A 190 -11.92 8.30 1.80
C VAL A 190 -11.49 9.69 2.25
N PRO A 191 -12.30 10.41 3.04
CA PRO A 191 -11.96 11.76 3.47
C PRO A 191 -10.78 11.75 4.45
N GLU A 192 -9.91 12.77 4.34
CA GLU A 192 -8.75 12.95 5.19
C GLU A 192 -8.37 14.42 5.27
N GLY A 193 -8.55 15.05 6.45
CA GLY A 193 -8.41 16.49 6.59
C GLY A 193 -9.28 17.28 5.61
N ASP A 194 -8.69 18.25 4.92
CA ASP A 194 -9.36 19.05 3.88
C ASP A 194 -9.37 18.36 2.49
N GLY A 195 -8.85 17.14 2.38
CA GLY A 195 -8.76 16.38 1.14
C GLY A 195 -9.18 14.93 1.31
N GLY A 196 -8.44 14.02 0.67
CA GLY A 196 -8.67 12.59 0.82
C GLY A 196 -8.06 11.75 -0.29
N HIS A 197 -8.41 10.49 -0.24
CA HIS A 197 -7.90 9.46 -1.13
C HIS A 197 -9.06 8.68 -1.75
N THR A 198 -8.76 7.80 -2.69
CA THR A 198 -9.75 6.93 -3.32
C THR A 198 -9.43 5.48 -2.99
N TYR A 199 -10.40 4.80 -2.43
CA TYR A 199 -10.41 3.36 -2.26
C TYR A 199 -10.85 2.67 -3.54
N PHE A 200 -10.19 1.56 -3.85
CA PHE A 200 -10.62 0.62 -4.88
C PHE A 200 -10.51 -0.82 -4.37
N LEU A 201 -11.55 -1.60 -4.62
CA LEU A 201 -11.51 -3.06 -4.58
C LEU A 201 -11.68 -3.58 -6.00
N LEU A 202 -10.69 -4.30 -6.48
CA LEU A 202 -10.57 -4.77 -7.86
C LEU A 202 -10.49 -6.29 -7.89
N ASN A 203 -11.01 -6.89 -8.97
CA ASN A 203 -10.93 -8.32 -9.24
C ASN A 203 -10.27 -8.58 -10.60
N LYS A 204 -9.43 -9.63 -10.68
CA LYS A 204 -8.81 -10.09 -11.91
C LYS A 204 -9.68 -11.05 -12.66
#